data_4c322015d9bc082ef8ca013e7b971976
#
_entry.id   4c322015d9bc082ef8ca013e7b971976
#
_cell.length_a   1.000
_cell.length_b   1.000
_cell.length_c   1.000
_cell.angle_alpha   90.00
_cell.angle_beta   90.00
_cell.angle_gamma   90.00
#
_symmetry.space_group_name_H-M   'P 1'
#
loop_
_entity.id
_entity.type
_entity.pdbx_description
1 polymer ?
#
loop_
_entity_poly.entity_id
_entity_poly.type
_entity_poly.pdbx_seq_one_letter_code
_entity_poly.pdbx_strand_id
1 'polypeptide(L)'
;MFELLDSCGQSAVIKVIGVGGGGGNAVQHMVEANIDGVEFICANTDSQALKNMAARTTLQIGADITKGLGAGANPDVGRQAAQEDRDRIAEVIEGSDMLFITAGMGGGTGTGAAPIVAQTAKELGILTVAVVTKPFTFEGSRRLHVAHNGIKELSQHVDSLITIPNEKLQSVLGKQISLLDAFRSANDVLLGAVQGIAELITRPGLINVDFADDRTVMSEMGMAMMGSGTSKGEDRAREAAEAAVASPLLEDIDLMGANGILVNVTAGMDLAIGEFEEVGNTVKDFASENATVVVGTCLLYTSD
;
A
#
# COMPACT_ATOMS: atom_id res chain seq x y z
N MET A 1 -24.96 -26.56 31.19
CA MET A 1 -23.62 -25.97 31.26
C MET A 1 -23.43 -25.26 29.93
N PHE A 2 -23.62 -23.93 29.90
CA PHE A 2 -23.38 -23.17 28.68
C PHE A 2 -21.91 -22.76 28.73
N GLU A 3 -21.09 -23.32 27.83
CA GLU A 3 -19.77 -22.77 27.55
C GLU A 3 -19.98 -21.44 26.82
N LEU A 4 -19.56 -20.35 27.43
CA LEU A 4 -19.31 -19.10 26.73
C LEU A 4 -18.14 -19.40 25.77
N LEU A 5 -18.46 -19.60 24.50
CA LEU A 5 -17.49 -19.44 23.43
C LEU A 5 -17.04 -17.98 23.49
N ASP A 6 -15.87 -17.73 24.05
CA ASP A 6 -15.11 -16.51 23.82
C ASP A 6 -14.73 -16.47 22.33
N SER A 7 -15.71 -16.18 21.48
CA SER A 7 -15.45 -15.73 20.13
C SER A 7 -15.11 -14.23 20.16
N CYS A 8 -14.01 -13.88 20.81
CA CYS A 8 -13.24 -12.74 20.35
C CYS A 8 -12.73 -13.16 18.97
N GLY A 9 -13.41 -12.73 17.92
CA GLY A 9 -12.92 -12.90 16.56
C GLY A 9 -11.49 -12.39 16.54
N GLN A 10 -10.54 -13.28 16.23
CA GLN A 10 -9.16 -12.85 16.01
C GLN A 10 -9.21 -11.87 14.85
N SER A 11 -8.94 -10.59 15.13
CA SER A 11 -8.75 -9.60 14.08
C SER A 11 -7.55 -10.02 13.23
N ALA A 12 -7.65 -9.89 11.92
CA ALA A 12 -6.56 -10.21 11.01
C ALA A 12 -5.30 -9.41 11.40
N VAL A 13 -4.16 -10.09 11.43
CA VAL A 13 -2.86 -9.48 11.73
C VAL A 13 -2.28 -8.88 10.45
N ILE A 14 -2.23 -7.56 10.39
CA ILE A 14 -1.71 -6.81 9.24
C ILE A 14 -0.35 -6.22 9.59
N LYS A 15 0.65 -6.49 8.74
CA LYS A 15 1.98 -5.88 8.86
C LYS A 15 2.30 -5.06 7.62
N VAL A 16 3.04 -3.99 7.82
CA VAL A 16 3.61 -3.14 6.76
C VAL A 16 5.12 -3.15 6.87
N ILE A 17 5.80 -3.59 5.83
CA ILE A 17 7.25 -3.54 5.75
C ILE A 17 7.72 -2.52 4.72
N GLY A 18 8.45 -1.50 5.19
CA GLY A 18 9.12 -0.52 4.35
C GLY A 18 10.52 -0.98 3.99
N VAL A 19 10.79 -1.16 2.69
CA VAL A 19 12.07 -1.69 2.19
C VAL A 19 12.91 -0.58 1.57
N GLY A 20 14.10 -0.39 2.09
CA GLY A 20 15.03 0.64 1.66
C GLY A 20 14.65 2.05 2.13
N GLY A 21 15.35 3.07 1.65
CA GLY A 21 15.14 4.45 2.11
C GLY A 21 13.74 4.99 1.80
N GLY A 22 13.24 4.80 0.58
CA GLY A 22 11.89 5.24 0.18
C GLY A 22 10.79 4.54 0.97
N GLY A 23 10.89 3.21 1.13
CA GLY A 23 9.94 2.44 1.93
C GLY A 23 9.99 2.81 3.42
N GLY A 24 11.17 3.04 3.98
CA GLY A 24 11.33 3.52 5.34
C GLY A 24 10.67 4.87 5.57
N ASN A 25 10.85 5.84 4.66
CA ASN A 25 10.20 7.15 4.75
C ASN A 25 8.67 7.04 4.67
N ALA A 26 8.14 6.15 3.82
CA ALA A 26 6.71 5.90 3.74
C ALA A 26 6.16 5.32 5.05
N VAL A 27 6.85 4.31 5.63
CA VAL A 27 6.47 3.74 6.93
C VAL A 27 6.56 4.77 8.05
N GLN A 28 7.59 5.62 8.06
CA GLN A 28 7.70 6.71 9.03
C GLN A 28 6.48 7.63 8.98
N HIS A 29 6.05 7.98 7.78
CA HIS A 29 4.86 8.80 7.56
C HIS A 29 3.57 8.12 8.03
N MET A 30 3.45 6.80 7.78
CA MET A 30 2.31 5.99 8.25
C MET A 30 2.26 5.86 9.78
N VAL A 31 3.41 5.73 10.43
CA VAL A 31 3.51 5.69 11.90
C VAL A 31 3.08 7.03 12.50
N GLU A 32 3.49 8.15 11.91
CA GLU A 32 3.09 9.49 12.33
C GLU A 32 1.58 9.75 12.15
N ALA A 33 0.96 9.11 11.16
CA ALA A 33 -0.48 9.16 10.92
C ALA A 33 -1.31 8.26 11.85
N ASN A 34 -0.66 7.43 12.69
CA ASN A 34 -1.31 6.54 13.68
C ASN A 34 -2.38 5.62 13.07
N ILE A 35 -2.04 4.85 12.03
CA ILE A 35 -2.95 3.84 11.50
C ILE A 35 -3.13 2.73 12.55
N ASP A 36 -4.37 2.51 12.98
CA ASP A 36 -4.71 1.49 13.97
C ASP A 36 -4.69 0.08 13.38
N GLY A 37 -4.35 -0.91 14.21
CA GLY A 37 -4.44 -2.33 13.86
C GLY A 37 -3.35 -2.83 12.90
N VAL A 38 -2.29 -2.03 12.68
CA VAL A 38 -1.19 -2.35 11.76
C VAL A 38 0.15 -2.34 12.48
N GLU A 39 0.97 -3.35 12.24
CA GLU A 39 2.35 -3.40 12.73
C GLU A 39 3.33 -2.91 11.66
N PHE A 40 4.26 -2.05 12.06
CA PHE A 40 5.21 -1.42 11.14
C PHE A 40 6.62 -1.96 11.30
N ILE A 41 7.25 -2.30 10.16
CA ILE A 41 8.61 -2.83 10.05
C ILE A 41 9.39 -1.97 9.06
N CYS A 42 10.62 -1.60 9.38
CA CYS A 42 11.55 -0.96 8.44
C CYS A 42 12.73 -1.89 8.17
N ALA A 43 12.95 -2.28 6.91
CA ALA A 43 14.09 -3.07 6.47
C ALA A 43 15.01 -2.24 5.57
N ASN A 44 16.29 -2.18 5.89
CA ASN A 44 17.26 -1.42 5.08
C ASN A 44 18.66 -2.02 5.18
N THR A 45 19.47 -1.79 4.13
CA THR A 45 20.90 -2.07 4.12
C THR A 45 21.74 -0.94 4.74
N ASP A 46 21.14 0.25 4.91
CA ASP A 46 21.75 1.41 5.54
C ASP A 46 21.38 1.48 7.02
N SER A 47 22.35 1.22 7.88
CA SER A 47 22.17 1.22 9.34
C SER A 47 21.89 2.60 9.92
N GLN A 48 22.36 3.67 9.28
CA GLN A 48 22.13 5.03 9.74
C GLN A 48 20.69 5.47 9.46
N ALA A 49 20.15 5.09 8.30
CA ALA A 49 18.75 5.35 7.96
C ALA A 49 17.80 4.69 8.97
N LEU A 50 18.10 3.47 9.42
CA LEU A 50 17.26 2.75 10.39
C LEU A 50 17.23 3.37 11.79
N LYS A 51 18.32 4.04 12.23
CA LYS A 51 18.38 4.65 13.57
C LYS A 51 17.35 5.76 13.81
N ASN A 52 16.89 6.38 12.74
CA ASN A 52 15.95 7.51 12.82
C ASN A 52 14.49 7.10 12.57
N MET A 53 14.22 5.80 12.39
CA MET A 53 12.88 5.29 12.13
C MET A 53 12.08 5.15 13.43
N ALA A 54 10.83 5.61 13.44
CA ALA A 54 9.90 5.45 14.56
C ALA A 54 9.18 4.09 14.54
N ALA A 55 9.37 3.28 13.51
CA ALA A 55 8.81 1.93 13.45
C ALA A 55 9.33 1.09 14.62
N ARG A 56 8.41 0.34 15.25
CA ARG A 56 8.73 -0.50 16.41
C ARG A 56 9.75 -1.60 16.08
N THR A 57 9.70 -2.12 14.86
CA THR A 57 10.59 -3.18 14.38
C THR A 57 11.47 -2.62 13.26
N THR A 58 12.79 -2.69 13.46
CA THR A 58 13.78 -2.33 12.44
C THR A 58 14.67 -3.51 12.14
N LEU A 59 14.89 -3.79 10.86
CA LEU A 59 15.69 -4.90 10.37
C LEU A 59 16.80 -4.39 9.45
N GLN A 60 18.05 -4.47 9.91
CA GLN A 60 19.20 -4.28 9.03
C GLN A 60 19.42 -5.56 8.25
N ILE A 61 19.45 -5.48 6.92
CA ILE A 61 19.70 -6.59 6.00
C ILE A 61 21.04 -6.43 5.29
N GLY A 62 21.69 -7.56 5.01
CA GLY A 62 22.94 -7.64 4.26
C GLY A 62 24.10 -6.94 4.98
N ALA A 63 24.23 -7.14 6.29
CA ALA A 63 25.29 -6.51 7.10
C ALA A 63 26.68 -6.89 6.62
N ASP A 64 26.90 -8.13 6.23
CA ASP A 64 28.21 -8.63 5.77
C ASP A 64 28.54 -8.10 4.37
N ILE A 65 27.54 -7.95 3.50
CA ILE A 65 27.70 -7.48 2.13
C ILE A 65 27.91 -5.97 2.07
N THR A 66 27.07 -5.19 2.82
CA THR A 66 27.04 -3.72 2.72
C THR A 66 27.80 -3.00 3.83
N LYS A 67 28.14 -3.71 4.91
CA LYS A 67 28.75 -3.15 6.13
C LYS A 67 27.93 -1.99 6.73
N GLY A 68 26.59 -2.02 6.48
CA GLY A 68 25.69 -0.98 6.95
C GLY A 68 25.74 0.33 6.15
N LEU A 69 26.41 0.38 5.01
CA LEU A 69 26.58 1.59 4.19
C LEU A 69 25.55 1.70 3.06
N GLY A 70 24.61 0.75 2.99
CA GLY A 70 23.59 0.72 1.94
C GLY A 70 24.00 -0.03 0.69
N ALA A 71 23.05 -0.30 -0.20
CA ALA A 71 23.26 -0.98 -1.49
C ALA A 71 23.61 0.00 -2.62
N GLY A 72 23.63 1.30 -2.35
CA GLY A 72 23.77 2.33 -3.38
C GLY A 72 22.66 2.23 -4.43
N ALA A 73 23.00 2.45 -5.70
CA ALA A 73 22.06 2.34 -6.82
C ALA A 73 22.12 0.96 -7.51
N ASN A 74 22.53 -0.09 -6.79
CA ASN A 74 22.68 -1.44 -7.33
C ASN A 74 21.64 -2.42 -6.75
N PRO A 75 20.60 -2.82 -7.53
CA PRO A 75 19.58 -3.75 -7.06
C PRO A 75 20.13 -5.15 -6.75
N ASP A 76 21.21 -5.60 -7.43
CA ASP A 76 21.77 -6.93 -7.16
C ASP A 76 22.39 -7.02 -5.76
N VAL A 77 22.97 -5.92 -5.26
CA VAL A 77 23.45 -5.83 -3.88
C VAL A 77 22.25 -5.86 -2.90
N GLY A 78 21.17 -5.14 -3.21
CA GLY A 78 19.94 -5.18 -2.41
C GLY A 78 19.31 -6.57 -2.36
N ARG A 79 19.29 -7.28 -3.48
CA ARG A 79 18.81 -8.67 -3.57
C ARG A 79 19.65 -9.61 -2.73
N GLN A 80 20.97 -9.57 -2.89
CA GLN A 80 21.89 -10.40 -2.11
C GLN A 80 21.76 -10.13 -0.60
N ALA A 81 21.63 -8.86 -0.21
CA ALA A 81 21.42 -8.46 1.17
C ALA A 81 20.13 -9.07 1.77
N ALA A 82 19.04 -9.07 1.01
CA ALA A 82 17.80 -9.69 1.46
C ALA A 82 17.88 -11.23 1.47
N GLN A 83 18.62 -11.83 0.55
CA GLN A 83 18.84 -13.28 0.53
C GLN A 83 19.69 -13.74 1.73
N GLU A 84 20.71 -12.98 2.12
CA GLU A 84 21.53 -13.24 3.30
C GLU A 84 20.71 -13.29 4.58
N ASP A 85 19.77 -12.36 4.73
CA ASP A 85 18.95 -12.22 5.95
C ASP A 85 17.50 -12.76 5.76
N ARG A 86 17.29 -13.69 4.84
CA ARG A 86 15.96 -14.21 4.51
C ARG A 86 15.24 -14.80 5.71
N ASP A 87 15.93 -15.54 6.56
CA ASP A 87 15.34 -16.16 7.75
C ASP A 87 14.89 -15.09 8.75
N ARG A 88 15.65 -14.01 8.89
CA ARG A 88 15.29 -12.87 9.74
C ARG A 88 14.11 -12.08 9.17
N ILE A 89 14.01 -11.98 7.84
CA ILE A 89 12.84 -11.41 7.16
C ILE A 89 11.61 -12.28 7.45
N ALA A 90 11.74 -13.61 7.32
CA ALA A 90 10.66 -14.54 7.63
C ALA A 90 10.19 -14.39 9.08
N GLU A 91 11.10 -14.34 10.04
CA GLU A 91 10.79 -14.19 11.47
C GLU A 91 9.96 -12.93 11.78
N VAL A 92 10.27 -11.79 11.17
CA VAL A 92 9.55 -10.53 11.46
C VAL A 92 8.19 -10.45 10.78
N ILE A 93 7.97 -11.18 9.67
CA ILE A 93 6.68 -11.20 8.96
C ILE A 93 5.80 -12.39 9.34
N GLU A 94 6.35 -13.41 9.98
CA GLU A 94 5.61 -14.61 10.40
C GLU A 94 4.40 -14.24 11.27
N GLY A 95 3.32 -15.02 11.16
CA GLY A 95 2.08 -14.83 11.90
C GLY A 95 1.22 -13.67 11.42
N SER A 96 1.56 -13.00 10.31
CA SER A 96 0.67 -12.05 9.65
C SER A 96 -0.26 -12.75 8.68
N ASP A 97 -1.52 -12.31 8.65
CA ASP A 97 -2.51 -12.72 7.64
C ASP A 97 -2.32 -11.95 6.34
N MET A 98 -1.84 -10.70 6.44
CA MET A 98 -1.59 -9.81 5.32
C MET A 98 -0.30 -9.01 5.53
N LEU A 99 0.48 -8.89 4.47
CA LEU A 99 1.70 -8.10 4.42
C LEU A 99 1.63 -7.05 3.32
N PHE A 100 1.73 -5.78 3.71
CA PHE A 100 2.02 -4.69 2.78
C PHE A 100 3.52 -4.51 2.64
N ILE A 101 4.01 -4.45 1.40
CA ILE A 101 5.40 -4.14 1.09
C ILE A 101 5.43 -2.76 0.45
N THR A 102 6.08 -1.78 1.08
CA THR A 102 6.27 -0.46 0.48
C THR A 102 7.73 -0.22 0.16
N ALA A 103 7.99 0.30 -1.04
CA ALA A 103 9.34 0.59 -1.50
C ALA A 103 9.36 1.71 -2.55
N GLY A 104 10.40 2.54 -2.52
CA GLY A 104 10.75 3.41 -3.64
C GLY A 104 11.59 2.63 -4.65
N MET A 105 11.03 2.43 -5.86
CA MET A 105 11.73 1.69 -6.91
C MET A 105 12.74 2.57 -7.64
N GLY A 106 13.78 1.94 -8.21
CA GLY A 106 14.84 2.62 -8.93
C GLY A 106 16.15 2.82 -8.16
N GLY A 107 16.15 2.51 -6.85
CA GLY A 107 17.36 2.44 -6.01
C GLY A 107 17.90 1.00 -5.89
N GLY A 108 18.88 0.78 -5.02
CA GLY A 108 19.46 -0.53 -4.78
C GLY A 108 18.62 -1.39 -3.85
N THR A 109 18.45 -0.96 -2.59
CA THR A 109 17.80 -1.76 -1.54
C THR A 109 16.34 -2.03 -1.86
N GLY A 110 15.52 -0.98 -2.08
CA GLY A 110 14.07 -1.14 -2.33
C GLY A 110 13.80 -2.03 -3.54
N THR A 111 14.49 -1.76 -4.66
CA THR A 111 14.28 -2.50 -5.91
C THR A 111 14.72 -3.95 -5.83
N GLY A 112 15.86 -4.22 -5.18
CA GLY A 112 16.42 -5.57 -5.13
C GLY A 112 15.87 -6.43 -3.99
N ALA A 113 15.59 -5.84 -2.83
CA ALA A 113 15.15 -6.59 -1.65
C ALA A 113 13.63 -6.83 -1.60
N ALA A 114 12.80 -5.92 -2.12
CA ALA A 114 11.34 -6.08 -2.07
C ALA A 114 10.85 -7.38 -2.74
N PRO A 115 11.36 -7.83 -3.90
CA PRO A 115 10.99 -9.12 -4.47
C PRO A 115 11.32 -10.31 -3.57
N ILE A 116 12.43 -10.27 -2.83
CA ILE A 116 12.82 -11.34 -1.90
C ILE A 116 11.90 -11.36 -0.69
N VAL A 117 11.54 -10.19 -0.14
CA VAL A 117 10.55 -10.08 0.93
C VAL A 117 9.21 -10.66 0.47
N ALA A 118 8.76 -10.31 -0.73
CA ALA A 118 7.51 -10.82 -1.30
C ALA A 118 7.53 -12.34 -1.50
N GLN A 119 8.63 -12.87 -2.03
CA GLN A 119 8.81 -14.31 -2.17
C GLN A 119 8.75 -15.03 -0.82
N THR A 120 9.40 -14.50 0.21
CA THR A 120 9.39 -15.04 1.56
C THR A 120 7.98 -15.05 2.15
N ALA A 121 7.23 -13.95 1.98
CA ALA A 121 5.84 -13.84 2.43
C ALA A 121 4.93 -14.86 1.72
N LYS A 122 5.09 -15.01 0.40
CA LYS A 122 4.32 -15.98 -0.40
C LYS A 122 4.58 -17.42 0.03
N GLU A 123 5.82 -17.78 0.37
CA GLU A 123 6.16 -19.12 0.88
C GLU A 123 5.56 -19.40 2.26
N LEU A 124 5.35 -18.36 3.07
CA LEU A 124 4.64 -18.45 4.35
C LEU A 124 3.11 -18.42 4.20
N GLY A 125 2.57 -18.29 2.97
CA GLY A 125 1.13 -18.26 2.70
C GLY A 125 0.45 -16.95 3.12
N ILE A 126 1.23 -15.87 3.30
CA ILE A 126 0.75 -14.55 3.70
C ILE A 126 0.21 -13.82 2.46
N LEU A 127 -1.00 -13.25 2.54
CA LEU A 127 -1.54 -12.38 1.49
C LEU A 127 -0.62 -11.16 1.33
N THR A 128 -0.03 -10.99 0.15
CA THR A 128 1.02 -10.00 -0.07
C THR A 128 0.59 -8.93 -1.05
N VAL A 129 0.53 -7.69 -0.60
CA VAL A 129 0.21 -6.52 -1.39
C VAL A 129 1.40 -5.57 -1.42
N ALA A 130 1.94 -5.30 -2.61
CA ALA A 130 3.00 -4.32 -2.75
C ALA A 130 2.43 -2.96 -3.19
N VAL A 131 2.84 -1.89 -2.51
CA VAL A 131 2.50 -0.50 -2.86
C VAL A 131 3.80 0.26 -3.04
N VAL A 132 4.17 0.52 -4.30
CA VAL A 132 5.50 1.03 -4.63
C VAL A 132 5.44 2.29 -5.50
N THR A 133 6.43 3.17 -5.34
CA THR A 133 6.53 4.37 -6.15
C THR A 133 7.52 4.20 -7.30
N LYS A 134 7.18 4.74 -8.47
CA LYS A 134 8.12 4.97 -9.58
C LYS A 134 8.81 6.32 -9.38
N PRO A 135 10.11 6.42 -9.68
CA PRO A 135 10.84 7.68 -9.52
C PRO A 135 10.28 8.78 -10.42
N PHE A 136 10.51 10.03 -10.03
CA PHE A 136 10.26 11.18 -10.90
C PHE A 136 11.18 11.15 -12.13
N THR A 137 10.75 11.76 -13.24
CA THR A 137 11.54 11.82 -14.48
C THR A 137 12.86 12.57 -14.30
N PHE A 138 12.91 13.57 -13.42
CA PHE A 138 14.15 14.31 -13.13
C PHE A 138 15.21 13.45 -12.39
N GLU A 139 14.83 12.32 -11.79
CA GLU A 139 15.77 11.39 -11.17
C GLU A 139 16.61 10.59 -12.20
N GLY A 140 16.23 10.68 -13.46
CA GLY A 140 16.98 10.17 -14.61
C GLY A 140 16.50 8.84 -15.15
N SER A 141 16.68 8.65 -16.45
CA SER A 141 16.20 7.46 -17.21
C SER A 141 16.76 6.14 -16.72
N ARG A 142 17.99 6.13 -16.19
CA ARG A 142 18.59 4.92 -15.61
C ARG A 142 17.79 4.43 -14.40
N ARG A 143 17.37 5.34 -13.50
CA ARG A 143 16.55 4.99 -12.33
C ARG A 143 15.17 4.49 -12.74
N LEU A 144 14.56 5.11 -13.75
CA LEU A 144 13.27 4.67 -14.31
C LEU A 144 13.37 3.25 -14.89
N HIS A 145 14.45 2.95 -15.63
CA HIS A 145 14.66 1.61 -16.18
C HIS A 145 14.86 0.55 -15.08
N VAL A 146 15.66 0.86 -14.06
CA VAL A 146 15.85 0.00 -12.88
C VAL A 146 14.54 -0.22 -12.15
N ALA A 147 13.73 0.83 -11.95
CA ALA A 147 12.41 0.73 -11.33
C ALA A 147 11.47 -0.19 -12.12
N HIS A 148 11.43 -0.03 -13.45
CA HIS A 148 10.58 -0.84 -14.31
C HIS A 148 10.91 -2.34 -14.20
N ASN A 149 12.21 -2.68 -14.25
CA ASN A 149 12.65 -4.06 -14.12
C ASN A 149 12.33 -4.64 -12.73
N GLY A 150 12.54 -3.87 -11.68
CA GLY A 150 12.22 -4.30 -10.31
C GLY A 150 10.73 -4.49 -10.07
N ILE A 151 9.89 -3.62 -10.63
CA ILE A 151 8.42 -3.74 -10.58
C ILE A 151 7.98 -5.03 -11.29
N LYS A 152 8.55 -5.31 -12.48
CA LYS A 152 8.26 -6.53 -13.21
C LYS A 152 8.67 -7.80 -12.44
N GLU A 153 9.78 -7.77 -11.72
CA GLU A 153 10.22 -8.88 -10.87
C GLU A 153 9.31 -9.03 -9.66
N LEU A 154 8.99 -7.92 -8.97
CA LEU A 154 8.12 -7.90 -7.80
C LEU A 154 6.72 -8.44 -8.11
N SER A 155 6.16 -8.11 -9.29
CA SER A 155 4.83 -8.56 -9.71
C SER A 155 4.67 -10.07 -9.80
N GLN A 156 5.76 -10.82 -9.89
CA GLN A 156 5.73 -12.30 -9.94
C GLN A 156 5.56 -12.94 -8.56
N HIS A 157 5.79 -12.17 -7.50
CA HIS A 157 5.85 -12.65 -6.12
C HIS A 157 4.77 -12.07 -5.19
N VAL A 158 3.95 -11.16 -5.67
CA VAL A 158 2.86 -10.55 -4.91
C VAL A 158 1.50 -10.97 -5.45
N ASP A 159 0.47 -10.93 -4.62
CA ASP A 159 -0.91 -11.17 -5.02
C ASP A 159 -1.50 -9.92 -5.67
N SER A 160 -1.18 -8.73 -5.15
CA SER A 160 -1.56 -7.46 -5.74
C SER A 160 -0.40 -6.47 -5.73
N LEU A 161 -0.24 -5.72 -6.82
CA LEU A 161 0.80 -4.72 -6.99
C LEU A 161 0.22 -3.38 -7.39
N ILE A 162 0.26 -2.42 -6.48
CA ILE A 162 -0.13 -1.03 -6.72
C ILE A 162 1.13 -0.22 -7.04
N THR A 163 1.17 0.39 -8.22
CA THR A 163 2.28 1.25 -8.63
C THR A 163 1.84 2.70 -8.69
N ILE A 164 2.58 3.57 -8.01
CA ILE A 164 2.33 5.01 -7.95
C ILE A 164 3.39 5.73 -8.78
N PRO A 165 3.02 6.25 -9.97
CA PRO A 165 3.94 7.03 -10.78
C PRO A 165 4.06 8.45 -10.21
N ASN A 166 5.21 8.80 -9.60
CA ASN A 166 5.44 10.12 -9.02
C ASN A 166 5.28 11.26 -10.05
N GLU A 167 5.50 10.98 -11.34
CA GLU A 167 5.28 11.94 -12.43
C GLU A 167 3.82 12.39 -12.51
N LYS A 168 2.86 11.47 -12.33
CA LYS A 168 1.43 11.81 -12.32
C LYS A 168 1.07 12.71 -11.12
N LEU A 169 1.73 12.51 -9.98
CA LEU A 169 1.57 13.42 -8.84
C LEU A 169 2.05 14.84 -9.16
N GLN A 170 3.16 14.96 -9.87
CA GLN A 170 3.67 16.29 -10.27
C GLN A 170 2.70 17.03 -11.18
N SER A 171 1.93 16.36 -12.02
CA SER A 171 0.94 16.99 -12.90
C SER A 171 -0.20 17.65 -12.10
N VAL A 172 -0.56 17.07 -10.95
CA VAL A 172 -1.61 17.60 -10.04
C VAL A 172 -1.09 18.72 -9.16
N LEU A 173 0.10 18.52 -8.60
CA LEU A 173 0.68 19.41 -7.61
C LEU A 173 1.27 20.70 -8.24
N GLY A 174 1.51 20.67 -9.56
CA GLY A 174 2.07 21.79 -10.30
C GLY A 174 3.60 21.90 -10.17
N LYS A 175 4.20 22.69 -11.09
CA LYS A 175 5.67 22.80 -11.20
C LYS A 175 6.35 23.64 -10.11
N GLN A 176 5.57 24.36 -9.30
CA GLN A 176 6.10 25.24 -8.24
C GLN A 176 6.17 24.58 -6.87
N ILE A 177 5.74 23.30 -6.76
CA ILE A 177 5.82 22.56 -5.51
C ILE A 177 7.29 22.36 -5.10
N SER A 178 7.57 22.41 -3.80
CA SER A 178 8.90 22.08 -3.31
C SER A 178 9.20 20.58 -3.50
N LEU A 179 10.48 20.23 -3.65
CA LEU A 179 10.88 18.82 -3.76
C LEU A 179 10.46 18.01 -2.53
N LEU A 180 10.53 18.61 -1.33
CA LEU A 180 10.11 17.98 -0.09
C LEU A 180 8.61 17.66 -0.10
N ASP A 181 7.79 18.61 -0.53
CA ASP A 181 6.34 18.43 -0.58
C ASP A 181 5.94 17.43 -1.67
N ALA A 182 6.68 17.35 -2.77
CA ALA A 182 6.45 16.34 -3.81
C ALA A 182 6.68 14.92 -3.27
N PHE A 183 7.75 14.70 -2.50
CA PHE A 183 7.97 13.39 -1.84
C PHE A 183 6.98 13.13 -0.72
N ARG A 184 6.57 14.17 0.04
CA ARG A 184 5.52 14.02 1.06
C ARG A 184 4.21 13.59 0.42
N SER A 185 3.80 14.21 -0.68
CA SER A 185 2.59 13.81 -1.42
C SER A 185 2.66 12.37 -1.95
N ALA A 186 3.84 11.91 -2.38
CA ALA A 186 4.01 10.50 -2.73
C ALA A 186 3.80 9.56 -1.51
N ASN A 187 4.29 9.96 -0.33
CA ASN A 187 4.05 9.22 0.90
C ASN A 187 2.58 9.28 1.36
N ASP A 188 1.88 10.41 1.14
CA ASP A 188 0.44 10.54 1.41
C ASP A 188 -0.39 9.56 0.58
N VAL A 189 -0.01 9.36 -0.68
CA VAL A 189 -0.67 8.37 -1.55
C VAL A 189 -0.38 6.94 -1.09
N LEU A 190 0.87 6.62 -0.71
CA LEU A 190 1.22 5.32 -0.14
C LEU A 190 0.45 5.06 1.17
N LEU A 191 0.36 6.07 2.03
CA LEU A 191 -0.42 6.04 3.26
C LEU A 191 -1.89 5.74 2.95
N GLY A 192 -2.51 6.50 2.04
CA GLY A 192 -3.92 6.33 1.65
C GLY A 192 -4.23 4.94 1.11
N ALA A 193 -3.32 4.35 0.32
CA ALA A 193 -3.47 2.99 -0.19
C ALA A 193 -3.48 1.95 0.95
N VAL A 194 -2.50 2.01 1.83
CA VAL A 194 -2.37 1.07 2.95
C VAL A 194 -3.52 1.27 3.95
N GLN A 195 -3.80 2.51 4.32
CA GLN A 195 -4.86 2.85 5.27
C GLN A 195 -6.23 2.43 4.75
N GLY A 196 -6.55 2.74 3.49
CA GLY A 196 -7.85 2.41 2.89
C GLY A 196 -8.14 0.92 2.90
N ILE A 197 -7.15 0.09 2.62
CA ILE A 197 -7.30 -1.37 2.64
C ILE A 197 -7.29 -1.91 4.08
N ALA A 198 -6.37 -1.43 4.94
CA ALA A 198 -6.28 -1.88 6.32
C ALA A 198 -7.55 -1.55 7.12
N GLU A 199 -8.14 -0.38 6.92
CA GLU A 199 -9.37 0.03 7.61
C GLU A 199 -10.57 -0.85 7.24
N LEU A 200 -10.69 -1.32 6.00
CA LEU A 200 -11.74 -2.26 5.59
C LEU A 200 -11.69 -3.57 6.40
N ILE A 201 -10.49 -3.98 6.76
CA ILE A 201 -10.24 -5.25 7.47
C ILE A 201 -10.30 -5.07 9.00
N THR A 202 -9.73 -3.97 9.52
CA THR A 202 -9.51 -3.78 10.96
C THR A 202 -10.62 -3.02 11.66
N ARG A 203 -11.36 -2.16 10.94
CA ARG A 203 -12.41 -1.34 11.53
C ARG A 203 -13.79 -1.91 11.21
N PRO A 204 -14.61 -2.23 12.23
CA PRO A 204 -16.00 -2.62 12.00
C PRO A 204 -16.76 -1.43 11.41
N GLY A 205 -17.15 -1.54 10.15
CA GLY A 205 -18.04 -0.60 9.47
C GLY A 205 -19.51 -1.01 9.61
N LEU A 206 -20.43 -0.22 9.02
CA LEU A 206 -21.84 -0.62 8.87
C LEU A 206 -21.99 -1.80 7.90
N ILE A 207 -21.12 -1.86 6.91
CA ILE A 207 -21.00 -2.97 5.96
C ILE A 207 -19.59 -3.50 6.09
N ASN A 208 -19.49 -4.63 6.78
CA ASN A 208 -18.22 -5.33 6.96
C ASN A 208 -17.97 -6.21 5.74
N VAL A 209 -16.75 -6.14 5.25
CA VAL A 209 -16.21 -7.09 4.28
C VAL A 209 -15.41 -8.12 5.07
N ASP A 210 -15.72 -9.39 4.92
CA ASP A 210 -14.94 -10.45 5.56
C ASP A 210 -13.55 -10.51 4.93
N PHE A 211 -12.51 -10.69 5.76
CA PHE A 211 -11.13 -10.82 5.27
C PHE A 211 -10.97 -11.88 4.16
N ALA A 212 -11.82 -12.92 4.17
CA ALA A 212 -11.83 -13.95 3.13
C ALA A 212 -12.28 -13.41 1.76
N ASP A 213 -13.24 -12.48 1.74
CA ASP A 213 -13.73 -11.83 0.51
C ASP A 213 -12.67 -10.86 -0.02
N ASP A 214 -12.07 -10.04 0.86
CA ASP A 214 -10.95 -9.15 0.49
C ASP A 214 -9.77 -9.95 -0.05
N ARG A 215 -9.42 -11.07 0.60
CA ARG A 215 -8.36 -11.98 0.14
C ARG A 215 -8.65 -12.51 -1.26
N THR A 216 -9.88 -12.91 -1.54
CA THR A 216 -10.28 -13.44 -2.85
C THR A 216 -10.10 -12.37 -3.93
N VAL A 217 -10.67 -11.18 -3.73
CA VAL A 217 -10.56 -10.07 -4.68
C VAL A 217 -9.10 -9.66 -4.89
N MET A 218 -8.33 -9.53 -3.82
CA MET A 218 -6.93 -9.11 -3.91
C MET A 218 -6.02 -10.14 -4.55
N SER A 219 -6.29 -11.43 -4.35
CA SER A 219 -5.52 -12.52 -4.98
C SER A 219 -5.72 -12.56 -6.51
N GLU A 220 -6.85 -12.05 -7.01
CA GLU A 220 -7.15 -12.00 -8.44
C GLU A 220 -6.70 -10.69 -9.11
N MET A 221 -6.38 -9.64 -8.33
CA MET A 221 -6.12 -8.31 -8.88
C MET A 221 -4.83 -8.20 -9.70
N GLY A 222 -3.77 -8.93 -9.35
CA GLY A 222 -2.48 -8.82 -10.05
C GLY A 222 -1.94 -7.38 -10.01
N MET A 223 -1.88 -6.69 -11.17
CA MET A 223 -1.56 -5.26 -11.21
C MET A 223 -2.79 -4.43 -10.88
N ALA A 224 -2.70 -3.63 -9.82
CA ALA A 224 -3.77 -2.79 -9.34
C ALA A 224 -3.39 -1.30 -9.37
N MET A 225 -4.40 -0.45 -9.38
CA MET A 225 -4.28 1.00 -9.32
C MET A 225 -5.21 1.55 -8.27
N MET A 226 -4.96 2.78 -7.83
CA MET A 226 -5.79 3.44 -6.85
C MET A 226 -6.16 4.86 -7.29
N GLY A 227 -7.34 5.28 -6.87
CA GLY A 227 -7.78 6.65 -6.92
C GLY A 227 -8.40 7.04 -5.60
N SER A 228 -8.35 8.30 -5.25
CA SER A 228 -9.00 8.83 -4.05
C SER A 228 -9.69 10.14 -4.37
N GLY A 229 -10.82 10.38 -3.70
CA GLY A 229 -11.57 11.62 -3.83
C GLY A 229 -12.20 12.01 -2.50
N THR A 230 -12.28 13.30 -2.24
CA THR A 230 -12.92 13.85 -1.05
C THR A 230 -13.83 14.99 -1.44
N SER A 231 -15.02 15.07 -0.84
CA SER A 231 -15.93 16.18 -1.02
C SER A 231 -16.72 16.48 0.25
N LYS A 232 -17.37 17.65 0.28
CA LYS A 232 -18.24 18.13 1.36
C LYS A 232 -19.47 18.80 0.75
N GLY A 233 -20.61 18.73 1.43
CA GLY A 233 -21.84 19.37 0.98
C GLY A 233 -22.92 18.37 0.60
N GLU A 234 -23.94 18.81 -0.12
CA GLU A 234 -25.13 17.98 -0.47
C GLU A 234 -24.80 16.90 -1.51
N ASP A 235 -23.93 17.18 -2.49
CA ASP A 235 -23.53 16.26 -3.56
C ASP A 235 -22.18 15.53 -3.24
N ARG A 236 -21.76 15.51 -1.97
CA ARG A 236 -20.43 15.02 -1.55
C ARG A 236 -20.12 13.59 -2.00
N ALA A 237 -21.13 12.72 -2.00
CA ALA A 237 -20.97 11.30 -2.36
C ALA A 237 -20.56 11.13 -3.84
N ARG A 238 -21.34 11.76 -4.73
CA ARG A 238 -21.07 11.74 -6.17
C ARG A 238 -19.76 12.43 -6.51
N GLU A 239 -19.55 13.63 -6.00
CA GLU A 239 -18.33 14.40 -6.26
C GLU A 239 -17.06 13.68 -5.81
N ALA A 240 -17.08 13.06 -4.61
CA ALA A 240 -15.95 12.26 -4.13
C ALA A 240 -15.69 11.03 -5.00
N ALA A 241 -16.74 10.31 -5.40
CA ALA A 241 -16.62 9.14 -6.26
C ALA A 241 -16.09 9.52 -7.66
N GLU A 242 -16.64 10.58 -8.27
CA GLU A 242 -16.17 11.11 -9.56
C GLU A 242 -14.69 11.55 -9.47
N ALA A 243 -14.30 12.23 -8.38
CA ALA A 243 -12.92 12.66 -8.15
C ALA A 243 -11.97 11.45 -7.98
N ALA A 244 -12.41 10.39 -7.31
CA ALA A 244 -11.63 9.16 -7.15
C ALA A 244 -11.39 8.46 -8.48
N VAL A 245 -12.43 8.32 -9.32
CA VAL A 245 -12.34 7.68 -10.63
C VAL A 245 -11.57 8.55 -11.64
N ALA A 246 -11.70 9.88 -11.54
CA ALA A 246 -10.95 10.84 -12.35
C ALA A 246 -9.53 11.11 -11.83
N SER A 247 -9.06 10.34 -10.85
CA SER A 247 -7.72 10.52 -10.28
C SER A 247 -6.64 10.43 -11.36
N PRO A 248 -5.68 11.36 -11.42
CA PRO A 248 -4.57 11.30 -12.36
C PRO A 248 -3.73 10.03 -12.25
N LEU A 249 -3.77 9.34 -11.11
CA LEU A 249 -3.12 8.04 -10.91
C LEU A 249 -3.77 6.92 -11.74
N LEU A 250 -5.03 7.11 -12.15
CA LEU A 250 -5.81 6.22 -13.03
C LEU A 250 -5.79 6.66 -14.49
N GLU A 251 -5.19 7.81 -14.80
CA GLU A 251 -5.06 8.31 -16.18
C GLU A 251 -4.30 7.28 -17.05
N ASP A 252 -4.73 7.09 -18.28
CA ASP A 252 -4.21 6.07 -19.21
C ASP A 252 -4.62 4.62 -18.89
N ILE A 253 -5.58 4.39 -17.98
CA ILE A 253 -6.05 3.06 -17.63
C ILE A 253 -7.50 2.87 -18.07
N ASP A 254 -7.73 1.75 -18.73
CA ASP A 254 -9.07 1.32 -19.06
C ASP A 254 -9.69 0.56 -17.88
N LEU A 255 -10.49 1.27 -17.07
CA LEU A 255 -11.20 0.68 -15.93
C LEU A 255 -12.22 -0.38 -16.39
N MET A 256 -12.67 -0.35 -17.65
CA MET A 256 -13.56 -1.37 -18.20
C MET A 256 -12.87 -2.75 -18.32
N GLY A 257 -11.55 -2.80 -18.22
CA GLY A 257 -10.77 -4.04 -18.15
C GLY A 257 -10.50 -4.55 -16.74
N ALA A 258 -10.97 -3.87 -15.71
CA ALA A 258 -10.75 -4.29 -14.32
C ALA A 258 -11.56 -5.55 -13.97
N ASN A 259 -10.91 -6.55 -13.36
CA ASN A 259 -11.56 -7.77 -12.88
C ASN A 259 -12.18 -7.59 -11.49
N GLY A 260 -11.61 -6.68 -10.68
CA GLY A 260 -12.07 -6.38 -9.32
C GLY A 260 -11.89 -4.91 -8.98
N ILE A 261 -12.81 -4.38 -8.20
CA ILE A 261 -12.76 -3.02 -7.66
C ILE A 261 -13.06 -3.09 -6.17
N LEU A 262 -12.15 -2.54 -5.37
CA LEU A 262 -12.31 -2.38 -3.94
C LEU A 262 -12.57 -0.91 -3.64
N VAL A 263 -13.69 -0.60 -3.00
CA VAL A 263 -14.10 0.75 -2.65
C VAL A 263 -14.17 0.88 -1.15
N ASN A 264 -13.41 1.81 -0.59
CA ASN A 264 -13.52 2.20 0.81
C ASN A 264 -14.19 3.57 0.91
N VAL A 265 -15.35 3.64 1.56
CA VAL A 265 -16.09 4.88 1.82
C VAL A 265 -15.87 5.29 3.26
N THR A 266 -15.11 6.36 3.48
CA THR A 266 -14.87 6.93 4.81
C THR A 266 -15.75 8.17 5.00
N ALA A 267 -16.63 8.13 5.97
CA ALA A 267 -17.59 9.22 6.24
C ALA A 267 -17.90 9.36 7.74
N GLY A 268 -18.56 10.44 8.11
CA GLY A 268 -19.10 10.63 9.45
C GLY A 268 -20.34 9.76 9.69
N MET A 269 -20.86 9.82 10.93
CA MET A 269 -22.08 9.11 11.35
C MET A 269 -23.35 9.55 10.63
N ASP A 270 -23.28 10.63 9.87
CA ASP A 270 -24.35 11.23 9.08
C ASP A 270 -24.47 10.66 7.66
N LEU A 271 -23.68 9.63 7.32
CA LEU A 271 -23.73 8.98 6.02
C LEU A 271 -25.10 8.36 5.75
N ALA A 272 -25.79 8.84 4.72
CA ALA A 272 -27.08 8.32 4.32
C ALA A 272 -26.93 7.09 3.39
N ILE A 273 -27.93 6.18 3.43
CA ILE A 273 -27.96 5.01 2.54
C ILE A 273 -27.90 5.43 1.06
N GLY A 274 -28.63 6.51 0.70
CA GLY A 274 -28.61 7.02 -0.68
C GLY A 274 -27.24 7.50 -1.15
N GLU A 275 -26.45 8.10 -0.25
CA GLU A 275 -25.07 8.51 -0.56
C GLU A 275 -24.16 7.29 -0.80
N PHE A 276 -24.32 6.24 0.01
CA PHE A 276 -23.57 4.99 -0.19
C PHE A 276 -23.92 4.30 -1.53
N GLU A 277 -25.23 4.25 -1.87
CA GLU A 277 -25.70 3.72 -3.16
C GLU A 277 -25.18 4.56 -4.33
N GLU A 278 -25.13 5.88 -4.19
CA GLU A 278 -24.62 6.80 -5.22
C GLU A 278 -23.13 6.58 -5.51
N VAL A 279 -22.30 6.41 -4.45
CA VAL A 279 -20.89 6.03 -4.63
C VAL A 279 -20.75 4.70 -5.37
N GLY A 280 -21.48 3.67 -4.92
CA GLY A 280 -21.44 2.35 -5.53
C GLY A 280 -21.86 2.36 -7.00
N ASN A 281 -22.90 3.10 -7.35
CA ASN A 281 -23.38 3.24 -8.73
C ASN A 281 -22.38 4.02 -9.58
N THR A 282 -21.86 5.14 -9.08
CA THR A 282 -20.85 5.94 -9.79
C THR A 282 -19.63 5.10 -10.15
N VAL A 283 -19.13 4.28 -9.22
CA VAL A 283 -17.96 3.41 -9.49
C VAL A 283 -18.30 2.29 -10.45
N LYS A 284 -19.49 1.69 -10.35
CA LYS A 284 -19.96 0.63 -11.27
C LYS A 284 -20.08 1.09 -12.72
N ASP A 285 -20.44 2.35 -12.97
CA ASP A 285 -20.55 2.91 -14.31
C ASP A 285 -19.21 2.91 -15.07
N PHE A 286 -18.08 2.86 -14.34
CA PHE A 286 -16.73 2.77 -14.87
C PHE A 286 -16.18 1.34 -14.90
N ALA A 287 -16.85 0.38 -14.26
CA ALA A 287 -16.42 -1.01 -14.17
C ALA A 287 -16.93 -1.84 -15.37
N SER A 288 -16.27 -2.98 -15.64
CA SER A 288 -16.84 -3.97 -16.54
C SER A 288 -18.07 -4.64 -15.90
N GLU A 289 -19.00 -5.13 -16.72
CA GLU A 289 -20.19 -5.87 -16.24
C GLU A 289 -19.84 -7.13 -15.41
N ASN A 290 -18.65 -7.67 -15.62
CA ASN A 290 -18.16 -8.88 -14.96
C ASN A 290 -17.22 -8.59 -13.78
N ALA A 291 -16.94 -7.32 -13.45
CA ALA A 291 -16.05 -6.96 -12.36
C ALA A 291 -16.67 -7.30 -11.01
N THR A 292 -15.89 -7.90 -10.11
CA THR A 292 -16.26 -8.04 -8.72
C THR A 292 -16.07 -6.70 -8.02
N VAL A 293 -17.17 -6.08 -7.57
CA VAL A 293 -17.11 -4.80 -6.85
C VAL A 293 -17.41 -5.03 -5.39
N VAL A 294 -16.43 -4.76 -4.53
CA VAL A 294 -16.55 -4.83 -3.07
C VAL A 294 -16.54 -3.41 -2.53
N VAL A 295 -17.58 -3.05 -1.81
CA VAL A 295 -17.73 -1.72 -1.20
C VAL A 295 -17.86 -1.88 0.31
N GLY A 296 -16.91 -1.31 1.02
CA GLY A 296 -16.93 -1.26 2.48
C GLY A 296 -17.03 0.17 3.00
N THR A 297 -17.43 0.31 4.26
CA THR A 297 -17.55 1.60 4.93
C THR A 297 -16.67 1.67 6.16
N CYS A 298 -15.96 2.79 6.31
CA CYS A 298 -15.29 3.16 7.55
C CYS A 298 -15.96 4.42 8.12
N LEU A 299 -16.54 4.31 9.32
CA LEU A 299 -17.15 5.45 9.97
C LEU A 299 -16.18 6.15 10.91
N LEU A 300 -16.00 7.44 10.73
CA LEU A 300 -15.23 8.28 11.64
C LEU A 300 -16.15 8.73 12.79
N TYR A 301 -15.82 8.27 13.99
CA TYR A 301 -16.38 8.83 15.22
C TYR A 301 -15.59 10.10 15.53
N THR A 302 -16.04 11.27 15.06
CA THR A 302 -15.51 12.53 15.55
C THR A 302 -16.06 12.73 16.97
N SER A 303 -15.21 12.56 17.98
CA SER A 303 -15.45 13.23 19.26
C SER A 303 -15.16 14.71 19.04
N ASP A 304 -16.12 15.57 19.33
CA ASP A 304 -16.05 17.04 19.32
C ASP A 304 -14.75 17.60 19.91
#